data_0b36007856a744dad1cce8babef6aa34
#
_entry.id   0b36007856a744dad1cce8babef6aa34
#
_cell.length_a   1.000
_cell.length_b   1.000
_cell.length_c   1.000
_cell.angle_alpha   90.00
_cell.angle_beta   90.00
_cell.angle_gamma   90.00
#
_symmetry.space_group_name_H-M   'P 1'
#
loop_
_entity.id
_entity.type
_entity.pdbx_description
1 polymer ?
#
loop_
_entity_poly.entity_id
_entity_poly.type
_entity_poly.pdbx_seq_one_letter_code
_entity_poly.pdbx_strand_id
1 'polypeptide(L)'
;FTDTESITASTMVVTPLRGAATHDLVLDGGHDLFIEKVLIDGQQANERYQMGQGQLTIKNISKQSTVTIVNRIVPVNNTSLSGIYMSRGAFMSQCEAQGFRNITYWPDRPDVMSRFTVTIHADKTLYPVLLSNGNLVAEGDEADNRHWVRWEDPFKKPCYLFALVAGQFVAREDKIKTKSGREVLLQVWTEEKNYPNSEHALESLKKAIAWDEERWGLELDLDRFMIVATDDFNFGAMENKGLNIFNSRYVMASPSIATDTDYQNIESIVGHEYFHNWTGDRITLRDWFQLTLKEGLTVFREQEFTADMQPDESSRPVARIHAVPAR
;
A
#
# COMPACT_ATOMS: atom_id res chain seq x y z
N PHE A 1 -7.95 -1.97 16.19
CA PHE A 1 -8.69 -0.71 15.99
C PHE A 1 -9.87 -0.62 16.94
N THR A 2 -10.12 0.57 17.44
CA THR A 2 -11.40 1.01 18.04
C THR A 2 -12.01 2.09 17.12
N ASP A 3 -13.13 2.67 17.49
CA ASP A 3 -13.83 3.71 16.69
C ASP A 3 -12.96 4.94 16.38
N THR A 4 -11.97 5.23 17.22
CA THR A 4 -11.20 6.48 17.16
C THR A 4 -9.69 6.27 17.21
N GLU A 5 -9.22 5.14 17.74
CA GLU A 5 -7.83 4.89 18.06
C GLU A 5 -7.30 3.61 17.40
N SER A 6 -6.00 3.58 17.17
CA SER A 6 -5.28 2.38 16.78
C SER A 6 -4.09 2.16 17.70
N ILE A 7 -3.97 0.95 18.23
CA ILE A 7 -2.77 0.49 18.92
C ILE A 7 -1.98 -0.37 17.96
N THR A 8 -0.74 0.03 17.72
CA THR A 8 0.20 -0.67 16.84
C THR A 8 1.29 -1.33 17.69
N ALA A 9 1.45 -2.64 17.52
CA ALA A 9 2.61 -3.38 18.05
C ALA A 9 3.53 -3.74 16.89
N SER A 10 4.60 -2.97 16.71
CA SER A 10 5.60 -3.19 15.67
C SER A 10 6.77 -3.99 16.23
N THR A 11 7.02 -5.17 15.67
CA THR A 11 8.16 -6.03 16.09
C THR A 11 9.13 -6.20 14.93
N MET A 12 10.39 -5.84 15.15
CA MET A 12 11.45 -5.90 14.15
C MET A 12 12.66 -6.68 14.67
N VAL A 13 13.27 -7.48 13.82
CA VAL A 13 14.57 -8.10 14.06
C VAL A 13 15.65 -7.19 13.48
N VAL A 14 16.48 -6.63 14.33
CA VAL A 14 17.54 -5.68 13.97
C VAL A 14 18.91 -6.30 14.19
N THR A 15 19.86 -6.02 13.27
CA THR A 15 21.24 -6.50 13.36
C THR A 15 22.18 -5.31 13.16
N PRO A 16 23.14 -5.08 14.07
CA PRO A 16 24.13 -4.01 13.92
C PRO A 16 24.93 -4.18 12.65
N LEU A 17 25.20 -3.10 11.95
CA LEU A 17 26.11 -3.12 10.79
C LEU A 17 27.55 -3.33 11.28
N ARG A 18 28.33 -4.11 10.53
CA ARG A 18 29.77 -4.30 10.81
C ARG A 18 30.49 -2.97 10.67
N GLY A 19 31.33 -2.64 11.66
CA GLY A 19 32.12 -1.40 11.67
C GLY A 19 31.30 -0.13 11.98
N ALA A 20 30.07 -0.25 12.45
CA ALA A 20 29.29 0.90 12.89
C ALA A 20 30.00 1.61 14.06
N ALA A 21 30.03 2.94 14.03
CA ALA A 21 30.64 3.78 15.08
C ALA A 21 29.84 3.73 16.38
N THR A 22 28.52 3.48 16.30
CA THR A 22 27.63 3.30 17.45
C THR A 22 26.76 2.07 17.22
N HIS A 23 26.22 1.54 18.31
CA HIS A 23 25.23 0.47 18.29
C HIS A 23 23.84 0.98 18.67
N ASP A 24 23.59 2.27 18.46
CA ASP A 24 22.29 2.88 18.69
C ASP A 24 21.38 2.65 17.47
N LEU A 25 20.15 2.22 17.72
CA LEU A 25 19.12 2.10 16.72
C LEU A 25 18.30 3.39 16.70
N VAL A 26 18.37 4.13 15.62
CA VAL A 26 17.59 5.37 15.42
C VAL A 26 16.40 5.06 14.52
N LEU A 27 15.20 5.39 15.00
CA LEU A 27 13.93 5.18 14.32
C LEU A 27 13.22 6.52 14.15
N ASP A 28 12.70 6.77 12.98
CA ASP A 28 11.86 7.94 12.69
C ASP A 28 10.46 7.74 13.26
N GLY A 29 9.86 8.81 13.78
CA GLY A 29 8.50 8.83 14.33
C GLY A 29 7.78 10.13 14.01
N GLY A 30 6.46 10.05 13.83
CA GLY A 30 5.59 11.21 13.68
C GLY A 30 5.33 11.93 15.01
N HIS A 31 4.65 13.09 14.91
CA HIS A 31 4.37 13.92 16.09
C HIS A 31 3.30 13.34 17.02
N ASP A 32 2.37 12.55 16.48
CA ASP A 32 1.17 12.07 17.19
C ASP A 32 1.27 10.60 17.59
N LEU A 33 2.50 10.11 17.81
CA LEU A 33 2.76 8.77 18.31
C LEU A 33 2.88 8.78 19.85
N PHE A 34 2.01 8.06 20.52
CA PHE A 34 2.05 7.89 22.00
C PHE A 34 2.63 6.52 22.31
N ILE A 35 3.92 6.48 22.72
CA ILE A 35 4.58 5.22 23.11
C ILE A 35 3.93 4.69 24.39
N GLU A 36 3.51 3.42 24.35
CA GLU A 36 3.03 2.69 25.52
C GLU A 36 4.09 1.75 26.06
N LYS A 37 4.88 1.12 25.17
CA LYS A 37 5.89 0.14 25.55
C LYS A 37 7.01 0.04 24.53
N VAL A 38 8.24 -0.12 25.00
CA VAL A 38 9.41 -0.50 24.21
C VAL A 38 10.04 -1.74 24.83
N LEU A 39 10.16 -2.81 24.04
CA LEU A 39 10.78 -4.07 24.48
C LEU A 39 12.01 -4.37 23.63
N ILE A 40 13.05 -4.91 24.27
CA ILE A 40 14.23 -5.49 23.62
C ILE A 40 14.37 -6.93 24.08
N ASP A 41 14.34 -7.87 23.15
CA ASP A 41 14.36 -9.31 23.40
C ASP A 41 13.27 -9.74 24.43
N GLY A 42 12.08 -9.13 24.33
CA GLY A 42 10.94 -9.38 25.22
C GLY A 42 10.99 -8.67 26.57
N GLN A 43 12.08 -7.98 26.92
CA GLN A 43 12.22 -7.25 28.18
C GLN A 43 12.01 -5.75 27.98
N GLN A 44 11.38 -5.10 28.95
CA GLN A 44 11.13 -3.67 28.91
C GLN A 44 12.44 -2.87 28.83
N ALA A 45 12.50 -1.94 27.88
CA ALA A 45 13.73 -1.20 27.60
C ALA A 45 14.08 -0.14 28.67
N ASN A 46 13.09 0.31 29.48
CA ASN A 46 13.23 1.33 30.53
C ASN A 46 14.05 2.54 30.05
N GLU A 47 15.21 2.80 30.65
CA GLU A 47 16.11 3.94 30.37
C GLU A 47 16.96 3.74 29.09
N ARG A 48 16.81 2.61 28.38
CA ARG A 48 17.61 2.32 27.19
C ARG A 48 17.14 3.02 25.93
N TYR A 49 16.12 3.85 25.98
CA TYR A 49 15.69 4.65 24.85
C TYR A 49 15.53 6.13 25.19
N GLN A 50 15.66 6.96 24.19
CA GLN A 50 15.48 8.41 24.28
C GLN A 50 14.58 8.89 23.16
N MET A 51 13.68 9.80 23.49
CA MET A 51 12.83 10.52 22.54
C MET A 51 13.47 11.85 22.19
N GLY A 52 13.47 12.23 20.92
CA GLY A 52 13.96 13.53 20.47
C GLY A 52 13.39 13.86 19.09
N GLN A 53 13.18 15.10 18.81
CA GLN A 53 12.81 15.72 17.51
C GLN A 53 12.33 14.76 16.37
N GLY A 54 11.22 14.03 16.61
CA GLY A 54 10.68 13.08 15.61
C GLY A 54 11.47 11.77 15.51
N GLN A 55 12.26 11.40 16.51
CA GLN A 55 13.02 10.15 16.52
C GLN A 55 12.96 9.45 17.87
N LEU A 56 13.02 8.13 17.82
CA LEU A 56 13.26 7.24 18.95
C LEU A 56 14.64 6.61 18.79
N THR A 57 15.55 6.86 19.74
CA THR A 57 16.88 6.24 19.75
C THR A 57 16.95 5.16 20.82
N ILE A 58 17.17 3.91 20.42
CA ILE A 58 17.37 2.77 21.33
C ILE A 58 18.88 2.51 21.44
N LYS A 59 19.39 2.56 22.67
CA LYS A 59 20.83 2.52 22.98
C LYS A 59 21.38 1.09 23.01
N ASN A 60 22.62 0.94 22.52
CA ASN A 60 23.45 -0.25 22.71
C ASN A 60 22.83 -1.55 22.13
N ILE A 61 22.37 -1.54 20.90
CA ILE A 61 21.99 -2.76 20.16
C ILE A 61 23.28 -3.36 19.55
N SER A 62 24.06 -4.08 20.37
CA SER A 62 25.38 -4.61 19.97
C SER A 62 25.35 -5.99 19.30
N LYS A 63 24.21 -6.64 19.30
CA LYS A 63 23.97 -7.96 18.66
C LYS A 63 22.61 -7.95 17.95
N GLN A 64 22.34 -8.99 17.17
CA GLN A 64 20.99 -9.19 16.67
C GLN A 64 19.99 -9.26 17.83
N SER A 65 18.96 -8.43 17.75
CA SER A 65 17.94 -8.30 18.81
C SER A 65 16.56 -8.13 18.19
N THR A 66 15.54 -8.55 18.93
CA THR A 66 14.14 -8.28 18.61
C THR A 66 13.71 -7.02 19.35
N VAL A 67 13.30 -6.00 18.60
CA VAL A 67 12.77 -4.75 19.16
C VAL A 67 11.27 -4.71 18.91
N THR A 68 10.47 -4.53 19.96
CA THR A 68 9.02 -4.33 19.87
C THR A 68 8.66 -2.96 20.41
N ILE A 69 7.91 -2.20 19.62
CA ILE A 69 7.38 -0.90 20.01
C ILE A 69 5.87 -1.00 19.98
N VAL A 70 5.23 -0.69 21.08
CA VAL A 70 3.78 -0.53 21.18
C VAL A 70 3.48 0.95 21.31
N ASN A 71 2.73 1.47 20.37
CA ASN A 71 2.30 2.86 20.38
C ASN A 71 0.82 2.99 20.00
N ARG A 72 0.23 4.09 20.41
CA ARG A 72 -1.14 4.49 20.09
C ARG A 72 -1.11 5.69 19.14
N ILE A 73 -2.03 5.70 18.21
CA ILE A 73 -2.36 6.83 17.33
C ILE A 73 -3.86 7.10 17.33
N VAL A 74 -4.26 8.30 16.91
CA VAL A 74 -5.65 8.75 16.86
C VAL A 74 -6.00 9.14 15.42
N PRO A 75 -6.30 8.16 14.53
CA PRO A 75 -6.48 8.40 13.09
C PRO A 75 -7.60 9.38 12.74
N VAL A 76 -8.62 9.55 13.57
CA VAL A 76 -9.70 10.51 13.36
C VAL A 76 -9.23 11.97 13.37
N ASN A 77 -8.07 12.24 14.00
CA ASN A 77 -7.46 13.56 14.04
C ASN A 77 -6.47 13.80 12.91
N ASN A 78 -6.18 12.77 12.11
CA ASN A 78 -5.20 12.85 11.02
C ASN A 78 -5.83 13.50 9.79
N THR A 79 -5.73 14.81 9.69
CA THR A 79 -6.21 15.60 8.53
C THR A 79 -5.18 15.75 7.41
N SER A 80 -3.93 15.34 7.66
CA SER A 80 -2.88 15.36 6.64
C SER A 80 -3.01 14.22 5.63
N LEU A 81 -3.79 13.17 5.96
CA LEU A 81 -3.95 11.93 5.21
C LEU A 81 -2.59 11.23 4.97
N SER A 82 -1.67 11.31 5.93
CA SER A 82 -0.35 10.68 5.90
C SER A 82 -0.19 9.73 7.09
N GLY A 83 0.15 8.47 6.87
CA GLY A 83 0.02 7.38 7.82
C GLY A 83 -1.37 6.77 7.78
N ILE A 84 -1.92 6.35 8.93
CA ILE A 84 -3.31 5.87 9.03
C ILE A 84 -4.24 7.04 9.33
N TYR A 85 -5.34 7.14 8.61
CA TYR A 85 -6.37 8.16 8.76
C TYR A 85 -7.77 7.57 8.60
N MET A 86 -8.79 8.36 8.90
CA MET A 86 -10.20 7.98 8.70
C MET A 86 -10.76 8.65 7.45
N SER A 87 -11.43 7.87 6.61
CA SER A 87 -12.25 8.33 5.50
C SER A 87 -13.62 7.68 5.59
N ARG A 88 -14.67 8.48 5.79
CA ARG A 88 -16.07 8.03 5.85
C ARG A 88 -16.31 6.79 6.73
N GLY A 89 -15.64 6.73 7.87
CA GLY A 89 -15.78 5.63 8.83
C GLY A 89 -14.89 4.41 8.52
N ALA A 90 -14.06 4.46 7.49
CA ALA A 90 -13.05 3.45 7.20
C ALA A 90 -11.65 3.95 7.57
N PHE A 91 -10.80 3.07 8.09
CA PHE A 91 -9.37 3.33 8.21
C PHE A 91 -8.69 3.08 6.87
N MET A 92 -7.91 4.06 6.46
CA MET A 92 -7.09 4.05 5.26
C MET A 92 -5.65 4.37 5.62
N SER A 93 -4.71 4.01 4.76
CA SER A 93 -3.30 4.39 4.96
C SER A 93 -2.69 5.00 3.71
N GLN A 94 -1.75 5.97 3.91
CA GLN A 94 -0.88 6.50 2.88
C GLN A 94 0.52 6.68 3.47
N CYS A 95 1.51 5.99 2.89
CA CYS A 95 2.86 5.96 3.44
C CYS A 95 3.94 6.59 2.55
N GLU A 96 3.71 6.78 1.27
CA GLU A 96 4.64 7.53 0.43
C GLU A 96 4.53 9.06 0.70
N ALA A 97 5.65 9.78 0.86
CA ALA A 97 7.03 9.31 0.87
C ALA A 97 7.48 8.83 2.26
N GLN A 98 7.03 9.46 3.36
CA GLN A 98 7.48 9.27 4.75
C GLN A 98 6.32 9.20 5.74
N GLY A 99 5.19 8.59 5.32
CA GLY A 99 3.99 8.46 6.14
C GLY A 99 4.01 7.27 7.09
N PHE A 100 4.84 6.25 6.85
CA PHE A 100 4.89 5.08 7.72
C PHE A 100 5.31 5.44 9.15
N ARG A 101 6.19 6.43 9.33
CA ARG A 101 6.59 6.97 10.64
C ARG A 101 5.43 7.57 11.45
N ASN A 102 4.30 7.88 10.81
CA ASN A 102 3.09 8.34 11.50
C ASN A 102 2.23 7.17 12.03
N ILE A 103 2.60 5.93 11.72
CA ILE A 103 1.94 4.71 12.21
C ILE A 103 2.68 4.14 13.41
N THR A 104 4.00 4.03 13.28
CA THR A 104 4.90 3.51 14.33
C THR A 104 6.32 3.98 14.07
N TYR A 105 7.19 3.85 15.06
CA TYR A 105 8.61 4.14 14.93
C TYR A 105 9.30 3.12 14.03
N TRP A 106 9.97 3.59 12.98
CA TRP A 106 10.56 2.74 11.94
C TRP A 106 11.77 3.43 11.29
N PRO A 107 12.76 2.69 10.75
CA PRO A 107 13.76 3.29 9.86
C PRO A 107 13.10 3.63 8.51
N ASP A 108 12.39 4.76 8.46
CA ASP A 108 11.50 5.17 7.37
C ASP A 108 12.28 5.73 6.18
N ARG A 109 12.96 4.82 5.48
CA ARG A 109 13.81 5.06 4.32
C ARG A 109 13.57 3.97 3.28
N PRO A 110 13.60 4.30 1.97
CA PRO A 110 13.31 3.32 0.91
C PRO A 110 14.42 2.24 0.76
N ASP A 111 15.65 2.48 1.19
CA ASP A 111 16.73 1.49 1.17
C ASP A 111 16.64 0.45 2.30
N VAL A 112 15.75 0.64 3.26
CA VAL A 112 15.47 -0.33 4.32
C VAL A 112 14.30 -1.22 3.89
N MET A 113 14.63 -2.39 3.38
CA MET A 113 13.67 -3.34 2.87
C MET A 113 13.43 -4.49 3.85
N SER A 114 12.16 -4.74 4.17
CA SER A 114 11.73 -5.78 5.10
C SER A 114 10.60 -6.63 4.55
N ARG A 115 10.47 -7.87 5.02
CA ARG A 115 9.24 -8.65 4.87
C ARG A 115 8.26 -8.22 5.96
N PHE A 116 7.01 -8.09 5.58
CA PHE A 116 5.95 -7.68 6.49
C PHE A 116 4.97 -8.81 6.71
N THR A 117 4.68 -9.09 7.97
CA THR A 117 3.50 -9.86 8.41
C THR A 117 2.65 -8.90 9.23
N VAL A 118 1.39 -8.76 8.85
CA VAL A 118 0.46 -7.81 9.47
C VAL A 118 -0.75 -8.57 9.99
N THR A 119 -1.03 -8.43 11.29
CA THR A 119 -2.28 -8.93 11.88
C THR A 119 -3.12 -7.74 12.29
N ILE A 120 -4.35 -7.68 11.81
CA ILE A 120 -5.30 -6.60 12.08
C ILE A 120 -6.43 -7.17 12.93
N HIS A 121 -6.74 -6.50 14.05
CA HIS A 121 -7.84 -6.85 14.93
C HIS A 121 -8.83 -5.68 14.99
N ALA A 122 -10.12 -5.92 14.80
CA ALA A 122 -11.14 -4.88 14.83
C ALA A 122 -12.51 -5.42 15.25
N ASP A 123 -13.47 -4.51 15.50
CA ASP A 123 -14.89 -4.86 15.64
C ASP A 123 -15.42 -5.38 14.29
N LYS A 124 -16.06 -6.55 14.32
CA LYS A 124 -16.52 -7.25 13.11
C LYS A 124 -17.70 -6.54 12.41
N THR A 125 -18.50 -5.81 13.17
CA THR A 125 -19.65 -5.09 12.62
C THR A 125 -19.23 -3.76 11.99
N LEU A 126 -18.33 -3.04 12.64
CA LEU A 126 -17.84 -1.74 12.14
C LEU A 126 -16.85 -1.91 11.00
N TYR A 127 -15.96 -2.91 11.08
CA TYR A 127 -14.88 -3.14 10.13
C TYR A 127 -14.87 -4.60 9.65
N PRO A 128 -15.91 -5.04 8.89
CA PRO A 128 -15.98 -6.43 8.42
C PRO A 128 -14.89 -6.80 7.42
N VAL A 129 -14.29 -5.80 6.76
CA VAL A 129 -13.19 -5.99 5.80
C VAL A 129 -11.91 -5.42 6.38
N LEU A 130 -10.85 -6.25 6.44
CA LEU A 130 -9.52 -5.92 6.95
C LEU A 130 -8.48 -6.32 5.91
N LEU A 131 -7.84 -5.35 5.25
CA LEU A 131 -6.91 -5.59 4.14
C LEU A 131 -5.51 -5.09 4.48
N SER A 132 -4.50 -5.79 3.99
CA SER A 132 -3.11 -5.34 3.95
C SER A 132 -2.36 -5.96 2.77
N ASN A 133 -1.07 -5.66 2.64
CA ASN A 133 -0.23 -6.14 1.55
C ASN A 133 -0.04 -7.66 1.55
N GLY A 134 0.09 -8.25 0.38
CA GLY A 134 0.46 -9.64 0.18
C GLY A 134 -0.72 -10.60 0.15
N ASN A 135 -0.55 -11.78 0.76
CA ASN A 135 -1.53 -12.84 0.76
C ASN A 135 -2.21 -12.98 2.14
N LEU A 136 -3.52 -13.23 2.14
CA LEU A 136 -4.25 -13.58 3.36
C LEU A 136 -3.85 -15.00 3.78
N VAL A 137 -3.24 -15.14 4.95
CA VAL A 137 -2.73 -16.45 5.43
C VAL A 137 -3.52 -17.03 6.58
N ALA A 138 -4.22 -16.20 7.35
CA ALA A 138 -5.08 -16.66 8.44
C ALA A 138 -6.11 -15.59 8.82
N GLU A 139 -7.23 -16.03 9.37
CA GLU A 139 -8.27 -15.19 9.92
C GLU A 139 -9.02 -15.93 11.04
N GLY A 140 -9.75 -15.21 11.87
CA GLY A 140 -10.56 -15.82 12.92
C GLY A 140 -11.40 -14.80 13.70
N ASP A 141 -12.35 -15.35 14.44
CA ASP A 141 -13.20 -14.60 15.36
C ASP A 141 -12.56 -14.50 16.75
N GLU A 142 -12.87 -13.44 17.48
CA GLU A 142 -12.49 -13.18 18.86
C GLU A 142 -13.73 -12.93 19.72
N ALA A 143 -13.53 -12.85 21.05
CA ALA A 143 -14.59 -12.40 21.95
C ALA A 143 -15.03 -10.95 21.65
N ASP A 144 -16.15 -10.53 22.20
CA ASP A 144 -16.67 -9.16 22.14
C ASP A 144 -16.89 -8.65 20.71
N ASN A 145 -17.43 -9.52 19.84
CA ASN A 145 -17.73 -9.19 18.44
C ASN A 145 -16.52 -8.70 17.65
N ARG A 146 -15.34 -9.15 18.00
CA ARG A 146 -14.12 -8.82 17.29
C ARG A 146 -13.70 -9.95 16.36
N HIS A 147 -12.89 -9.60 15.37
CA HIS A 147 -12.23 -10.56 14.48
C HIS A 147 -10.82 -10.08 14.13
N TRP A 148 -10.06 -10.97 13.53
CA TRP A 148 -8.72 -10.66 13.07
C TRP A 148 -8.41 -11.34 11.74
N VAL A 149 -7.50 -10.70 11.00
CA VAL A 149 -6.90 -11.26 9.78
C VAL A 149 -5.39 -11.13 9.85
N ARG A 150 -4.68 -12.06 9.20
CA ARG A 150 -3.23 -12.01 9.04
C ARG A 150 -2.85 -12.04 7.58
N TRP A 151 -2.06 -11.06 7.18
CA TRP A 151 -1.50 -10.89 5.86
C TRP A 151 0.01 -11.10 5.89
N GLU A 152 0.56 -11.74 4.85
CA GLU A 152 2.00 -11.88 4.64
C GLU A 152 2.38 -11.41 3.24
N ASP A 153 3.31 -10.45 3.18
CA ASP A 153 3.95 -10.09 1.93
C ASP A 153 5.21 -10.96 1.77
N PRO A 154 5.25 -11.85 0.77
CA PRO A 154 6.37 -12.78 0.59
C PRO A 154 7.66 -12.07 0.15
N PHE A 155 7.55 -10.84 -0.32
CA PHE A 155 8.68 -10.06 -0.82
C PHE A 155 9.10 -8.97 0.15
N LYS A 156 10.40 -8.65 0.15
CA LYS A 156 10.87 -7.48 0.87
C LYS A 156 10.41 -6.23 0.14
N LYS A 157 9.93 -5.26 0.90
CA LYS A 157 9.58 -3.93 0.40
C LYS A 157 10.02 -2.85 1.38
N PRO A 158 10.24 -1.61 0.91
CA PRO A 158 10.34 -0.45 1.79
C PRO A 158 9.00 -0.15 2.45
N CYS A 159 9.02 0.52 3.57
CA CYS A 159 7.81 0.80 4.34
C CYS A 159 6.85 1.78 3.65
N TYR A 160 7.31 2.58 2.67
CA TYR A 160 6.42 3.48 1.95
C TYR A 160 5.37 2.76 1.11
N LEU A 161 5.59 1.47 0.78
CA LEU A 161 4.65 0.61 0.06
C LEU A 161 3.68 -0.14 0.98
N PHE A 162 3.77 0.10 2.29
CA PHE A 162 2.83 -0.48 3.25
C PHE A 162 1.43 0.10 3.05
N ALA A 163 0.43 -0.78 3.07
CA ALA A 163 -0.98 -0.38 3.09
C ALA A 163 -1.79 -1.19 4.10
N LEU A 164 -2.80 -0.52 4.64
CA LEU A 164 -3.81 -1.08 5.52
C LEU A 164 -5.13 -0.40 5.26
N VAL A 165 -6.20 -1.20 5.17
CA VAL A 165 -7.58 -0.74 5.04
C VAL A 165 -8.44 -1.53 6.00
N ALA A 166 -9.34 -0.84 6.73
CA ALA A 166 -10.36 -1.48 7.55
C ALA A 166 -11.68 -0.73 7.41
N GLY A 167 -12.76 -1.41 7.02
CA GLY A 167 -14.03 -0.72 6.79
C GLY A 167 -15.13 -1.60 6.24
N GLN A 168 -16.21 -0.95 5.80
CA GLN A 168 -17.34 -1.60 5.16
C GLN A 168 -17.20 -1.47 3.63
N PHE A 169 -16.73 -2.52 3.01
CA PHE A 169 -16.50 -2.59 1.57
C PHE A 169 -17.12 -3.85 0.98
N VAL A 170 -17.40 -3.81 -0.30
CA VAL A 170 -17.77 -4.95 -1.13
C VAL A 170 -16.76 -5.10 -2.26
N ALA A 171 -16.43 -6.35 -2.61
CA ALA A 171 -15.47 -6.63 -3.67
C ALA A 171 -16.17 -7.01 -4.98
N ARG A 172 -15.73 -6.42 -6.08
CA ARG A 172 -15.88 -7.00 -7.41
C ARG A 172 -14.67 -7.88 -7.67
N GLU A 173 -14.91 -9.15 -7.95
CA GLU A 173 -13.84 -10.15 -8.04
C GLU A 173 -13.84 -10.85 -9.39
N ASP A 174 -12.65 -11.23 -9.83
CA ASP A 174 -12.44 -12.17 -10.92
C ASP A 174 -11.13 -12.95 -10.70
N LYS A 175 -10.99 -14.07 -11.41
CA LYS A 175 -9.77 -14.87 -11.41
C LYS A 175 -9.18 -14.92 -12.80
N ILE A 176 -7.89 -14.74 -12.87
CA ILE A 176 -7.12 -14.90 -14.10
C ILE A 176 -6.10 -16.02 -13.95
N LYS A 177 -5.58 -16.48 -15.09
CA LYS A 177 -4.38 -17.31 -15.12
C LYS A 177 -3.23 -16.52 -15.73
N THR A 178 -2.12 -16.46 -15.03
CA THR A 178 -0.87 -15.90 -15.58
C THR A 178 -0.36 -16.76 -16.73
N LYS A 179 0.61 -16.25 -17.47
CA LYS A 179 1.25 -16.98 -18.59
C LYS A 179 1.86 -18.31 -18.17
N SER A 180 2.37 -18.40 -16.93
CA SER A 180 2.87 -19.66 -16.33
C SER A 180 1.75 -20.61 -15.87
N GLY A 181 0.49 -20.20 -15.94
CA GLY A 181 -0.69 -20.99 -15.56
C GLY A 181 -1.09 -20.87 -14.08
N ARG A 182 -0.48 -19.97 -13.31
CA ARG A 182 -0.84 -19.71 -11.91
C ARG A 182 -2.16 -18.93 -11.84
N GLU A 183 -3.10 -19.38 -11.02
CA GLU A 183 -4.36 -18.67 -10.76
C GLU A 183 -4.11 -17.50 -9.81
N VAL A 184 -4.68 -16.35 -10.13
CA VAL A 184 -4.60 -15.11 -9.35
C VAL A 184 -5.97 -14.52 -9.15
N LEU A 185 -6.28 -14.12 -7.91
CA LEU A 185 -7.52 -13.42 -7.56
C LEU A 185 -7.33 -11.91 -7.71
N LEU A 186 -8.21 -11.27 -8.49
CA LEU A 186 -8.27 -9.83 -8.66
C LEU A 186 -9.50 -9.28 -7.94
N GLN A 187 -9.34 -8.18 -7.20
CA GLN A 187 -10.42 -7.58 -6.41
C GLN A 187 -10.41 -6.07 -6.53
N VAL A 188 -11.58 -5.49 -6.78
CA VAL A 188 -11.82 -4.04 -6.68
C VAL A 188 -12.81 -3.80 -5.55
N TRP A 189 -12.34 -3.20 -4.46
CA TRP A 189 -13.08 -2.93 -3.25
C TRP A 189 -13.66 -1.53 -3.25
N THR A 190 -14.96 -1.41 -3.01
CA THR A 190 -15.69 -0.13 -3.00
C THR A 190 -16.71 -0.11 -1.89
N GLU A 191 -17.21 1.07 -1.52
CA GLU A 191 -18.48 1.15 -0.81
C GLU A 191 -19.59 0.50 -1.65
N GLU A 192 -20.59 -0.10 -1.01
CA GLU A 192 -21.67 -0.84 -1.68
C GLU A 192 -22.40 0.00 -2.77
N LYS A 193 -22.66 1.29 -2.48
CA LYS A 193 -23.30 2.20 -3.46
C LYS A 193 -22.52 2.37 -4.75
N ASN A 194 -21.19 2.17 -4.72
CA ASN A 194 -20.27 2.37 -5.81
C ASN A 194 -19.98 1.07 -6.60
N TYR A 195 -20.38 -0.08 -6.06
CA TYR A 195 -20.13 -1.39 -6.67
C TYR A 195 -20.56 -1.48 -8.15
N PRO A 196 -21.75 -0.96 -8.57
CA PRO A 196 -22.15 -1.04 -9.97
C PRO A 196 -21.19 -0.35 -10.96
N ASN A 197 -20.45 0.65 -10.48
CA ASN A 197 -19.58 1.49 -11.31
C ASN A 197 -18.10 1.05 -11.33
N SER A 198 -17.74 -0.06 -10.69
CA SER A 198 -16.36 -0.54 -10.55
C SER A 198 -15.91 -1.55 -11.61
N GLU A 199 -16.78 -1.94 -12.54
CA GLU A 199 -16.50 -2.99 -13.51
C GLU A 199 -15.34 -2.62 -14.44
N HIS A 200 -15.34 -1.38 -14.95
CA HIS A 200 -14.33 -0.93 -15.88
C HIS A 200 -12.92 -0.97 -15.26
N ALA A 201 -12.77 -0.65 -13.97
CA ALA A 201 -11.49 -0.73 -13.28
C ALA A 201 -10.96 -2.18 -13.21
N LEU A 202 -11.83 -3.17 -12.95
CA LEU A 202 -11.44 -4.58 -12.96
C LEU A 202 -11.02 -5.05 -14.35
N GLU A 203 -11.77 -4.67 -15.39
CA GLU A 203 -11.44 -5.01 -16.79
C GLU A 203 -10.13 -4.31 -17.22
N SER A 204 -9.89 -3.07 -16.79
CA SER A 204 -8.64 -2.35 -17.04
C SER A 204 -7.45 -3.05 -16.40
N LEU A 205 -7.61 -3.52 -15.15
CA LEU A 205 -6.58 -4.30 -14.46
C LEU A 205 -6.24 -5.60 -15.20
N LYS A 206 -7.24 -6.33 -15.68
CA LYS A 206 -7.05 -7.56 -16.48
C LYS A 206 -6.26 -7.28 -17.77
N LYS A 207 -6.60 -6.19 -18.48
CA LYS A 207 -5.88 -5.75 -19.68
C LYS A 207 -4.43 -5.39 -19.37
N ALA A 208 -4.18 -4.64 -18.28
CA ALA A 208 -2.85 -4.23 -17.89
C ALA A 208 -1.96 -5.44 -17.56
N ILE A 209 -2.48 -6.43 -16.82
CA ILE A 209 -1.79 -7.68 -16.52
C ILE A 209 -1.43 -8.43 -17.80
N ALA A 210 -2.40 -8.64 -18.69
CA ALA A 210 -2.18 -9.37 -19.94
C ALA A 210 -1.15 -8.66 -20.83
N TRP A 211 -1.23 -7.35 -20.95
CA TRP A 211 -0.29 -6.54 -21.73
C TRP A 211 1.13 -6.60 -21.17
N ASP A 212 1.29 -6.55 -19.85
CA ASP A 212 2.59 -6.61 -19.18
C ASP A 212 3.27 -7.98 -19.39
N GLU A 213 2.50 -9.05 -19.27
CA GLU A 213 2.96 -10.41 -19.57
C GLU A 213 3.36 -10.59 -21.04
N GLU A 214 2.59 -10.03 -21.97
CA GLU A 214 2.85 -10.15 -23.40
C GLU A 214 4.04 -9.30 -23.84
N ARG A 215 4.03 -8.01 -23.43
CA ARG A 215 4.98 -7.01 -23.90
C ARG A 215 6.34 -7.11 -23.26
N TRP A 216 6.37 -7.42 -21.95
CA TRP A 216 7.59 -7.38 -21.12
C TRP A 216 7.94 -8.72 -20.48
N GLY A 217 7.06 -9.70 -20.53
CA GLY A 217 7.26 -11.00 -19.88
C GLY A 217 7.17 -10.91 -18.34
N LEU A 218 6.50 -9.89 -17.81
CA LEU A 218 6.42 -9.63 -16.38
C LEU A 218 5.08 -10.14 -15.84
N GLU A 219 5.10 -11.29 -15.17
CA GLU A 219 3.90 -11.82 -14.52
C GLU A 219 3.65 -11.15 -13.17
N LEU A 220 2.37 -11.04 -12.80
CA LEU A 220 2.01 -10.69 -11.42
C LEU A 220 2.60 -11.72 -10.45
N ASP A 221 3.35 -11.27 -9.48
CA ASP A 221 4.15 -12.09 -8.57
C ASP A 221 3.45 -12.44 -7.24
N LEU A 222 2.18 -12.01 -7.08
CA LEU A 222 1.31 -12.32 -5.94
C LEU A 222 0.15 -13.23 -6.36
N ASP A 223 -0.47 -13.95 -5.40
CA ASP A 223 -1.65 -14.77 -5.66
C ASP A 223 -2.96 -13.97 -5.65
N ARG A 224 -2.84 -12.68 -5.29
CA ARG A 224 -3.94 -11.73 -5.21
C ARG A 224 -3.45 -10.33 -5.57
N PHE A 225 -4.33 -9.55 -6.22
CA PHE A 225 -4.12 -8.13 -6.44
C PHE A 225 -5.41 -7.36 -6.11
N MET A 226 -5.27 -6.31 -5.31
CA MET A 226 -6.40 -5.55 -4.77
C MET A 226 -6.28 -4.08 -5.14
N ILE A 227 -7.41 -3.49 -5.51
CA ILE A 227 -7.62 -2.05 -5.64
C ILE A 227 -8.68 -1.65 -4.62
N VAL A 228 -8.46 -0.59 -3.85
CA VAL A 228 -9.45 -0.01 -2.93
C VAL A 228 -9.74 1.42 -3.35
N ALA A 229 -11.01 1.76 -3.52
CA ALA A 229 -11.45 3.12 -3.83
C ALA A 229 -11.80 3.89 -2.55
N THR A 230 -11.28 5.11 -2.42
CA THR A 230 -11.61 6.06 -1.35
C THR A 230 -11.84 7.45 -1.89
N ASP A 231 -12.68 8.24 -1.22
CA ASP A 231 -12.98 9.62 -1.63
C ASP A 231 -11.95 10.61 -1.06
N ASP A 232 -11.40 10.34 0.13
CA ASP A 232 -10.41 11.18 0.79
C ASP A 232 -9.01 10.63 0.51
N PHE A 233 -8.34 11.19 -0.50
CA PHE A 233 -7.01 10.79 -0.91
C PHE A 233 -6.27 11.96 -1.57
N ASN A 234 -5.01 12.19 -1.18
CA ASN A 234 -4.23 13.33 -1.63
C ASN A 234 -3.73 13.20 -3.09
N PHE A 235 -3.75 11.98 -3.64
CA PHE A 235 -3.22 11.66 -4.97
C PHE A 235 -4.32 11.07 -5.87
N GLY A 236 -3.97 10.76 -7.10
CA GLY A 236 -4.85 9.99 -8.00
C GLY A 236 -4.97 8.54 -7.56
N ALA A 237 -3.83 7.91 -7.33
CA ALA A 237 -3.71 6.57 -6.80
C ALA A 237 -2.35 6.36 -6.14
N MET A 238 -2.12 5.17 -5.57
CA MET A 238 -0.87 4.75 -4.95
C MET A 238 -0.65 3.25 -5.15
N GLU A 239 0.54 2.91 -5.59
CA GLU A 239 0.96 1.55 -5.97
C GLU A 239 1.26 0.59 -4.81
N ASN A 240 0.82 0.83 -3.60
CA ASN A 240 1.13 -0.04 -2.45
C ASN A 240 1.06 -1.52 -2.83
N LYS A 241 2.14 -2.27 -2.60
CA LYS A 241 2.34 -3.63 -3.10
C LYS A 241 1.13 -4.55 -2.88
N GLY A 242 0.46 -4.92 -3.96
CA GLY A 242 -0.69 -5.83 -3.95
C GLY A 242 -2.00 -5.26 -3.36
N LEU A 243 -1.98 -4.03 -2.87
CA LEU A 243 -3.13 -3.30 -2.32
C LEU A 243 -3.07 -1.84 -2.73
N ASN A 244 -3.35 -1.56 -3.99
CA ASN A 244 -3.38 -0.20 -4.49
C ASN A 244 -4.56 0.58 -3.91
N ILE A 245 -4.34 1.84 -3.53
CA ILE A 245 -5.39 2.73 -3.04
C ILE A 245 -5.60 3.84 -4.05
N PHE A 246 -6.85 4.05 -4.46
CA PHE A 246 -7.25 4.97 -5.51
C PHE A 246 -8.22 6.02 -5.00
N ASN A 247 -8.09 7.24 -5.45
CA ASN A 247 -9.21 8.16 -5.41
C ASN A 247 -10.37 7.58 -6.24
N SER A 248 -11.58 7.57 -5.68
CA SER A 248 -12.78 6.96 -6.28
C SER A 248 -13.04 7.42 -7.71
N ARG A 249 -12.69 8.66 -8.07
CA ARG A 249 -12.84 9.20 -9.42
C ARG A 249 -12.09 8.41 -10.50
N TYR A 250 -11.07 7.65 -10.12
CA TYR A 250 -10.24 6.84 -11.04
C TYR A 250 -10.56 5.33 -10.96
N VAL A 251 -11.69 5.00 -10.32
CA VAL A 251 -12.22 3.63 -10.27
C VAL A 251 -13.65 3.58 -10.79
N MET A 252 -14.44 4.65 -10.54
CA MET A 252 -15.87 4.67 -10.79
C MET A 252 -16.21 5.22 -12.16
N ALA A 253 -16.76 4.38 -13.03
CA ALA A 253 -17.33 4.78 -14.30
C ALA A 253 -18.82 4.41 -14.35
N SER A 254 -19.70 5.40 -14.24
CA SER A 254 -21.13 5.21 -14.45
C SER A 254 -21.47 5.37 -15.93
N PRO A 255 -22.03 4.37 -16.61
CA PRO A 255 -22.37 4.45 -18.03
C PRO A 255 -23.30 5.62 -18.41
N SER A 256 -24.04 6.15 -17.42
CA SER A 256 -24.98 7.25 -17.64
C SER A 256 -24.35 8.64 -17.58
N ILE A 257 -23.15 8.79 -17.01
CA ILE A 257 -22.49 10.09 -16.80
C ILE A 257 -21.01 10.13 -17.17
N ALA A 258 -20.33 8.98 -17.22
CA ALA A 258 -18.91 8.93 -17.56
C ALA A 258 -18.70 9.18 -19.05
N THR A 259 -17.71 9.99 -19.37
CA THR A 259 -17.26 10.27 -20.74
C THR A 259 -16.22 9.24 -21.21
N ASP A 260 -15.95 9.20 -22.52
CA ASP A 260 -14.84 8.36 -23.06
C ASP A 260 -13.50 8.71 -22.39
N THR A 261 -13.28 9.99 -22.07
CA THR A 261 -12.08 10.44 -21.36
C THR A 261 -12.01 9.87 -19.95
N ASP A 262 -13.14 9.76 -19.24
CA ASP A 262 -13.16 9.16 -17.91
C ASP A 262 -12.78 7.68 -17.96
N TYR A 263 -13.32 6.93 -18.93
CA TYR A 263 -12.95 5.52 -19.16
C TYR A 263 -11.47 5.37 -19.50
N GLN A 264 -10.93 6.22 -20.38
CA GLN A 264 -9.51 6.21 -20.72
C GLN A 264 -8.61 6.54 -19.53
N ASN A 265 -8.98 7.53 -18.71
CA ASN A 265 -8.24 7.89 -17.51
C ASN A 265 -8.22 6.75 -16.49
N ILE A 266 -9.34 6.04 -16.29
CA ILE A 266 -9.37 4.88 -15.39
C ILE A 266 -8.45 3.78 -15.92
N GLU A 267 -8.53 3.44 -17.20
CA GLU A 267 -7.69 2.41 -17.81
C GLU A 267 -6.20 2.77 -17.68
N SER A 268 -5.85 4.01 -17.99
CA SER A 268 -4.48 4.52 -17.92
C SER A 268 -3.91 4.46 -16.50
N ILE A 269 -4.65 4.97 -15.50
CA ILE A 269 -4.18 5.02 -14.11
C ILE A 269 -4.15 3.62 -13.47
N VAL A 270 -5.15 2.77 -13.73
CA VAL A 270 -5.12 1.38 -13.29
C VAL A 270 -3.90 0.65 -13.89
N GLY A 271 -3.59 0.89 -15.15
CA GLY A 271 -2.36 0.39 -15.78
C GLY A 271 -1.10 0.91 -15.11
N HIS A 272 -1.02 2.23 -14.86
CA HIS A 272 0.11 2.87 -14.19
C HIS A 272 0.42 2.22 -12.84
N GLU A 273 -0.56 2.14 -11.95
CA GLU A 273 -0.39 1.56 -10.61
C GLU A 273 -0.05 0.07 -10.67
N TYR A 274 -0.65 -0.67 -11.60
CA TYR A 274 -0.28 -2.06 -11.81
C TYR A 274 1.17 -2.22 -12.28
N PHE A 275 1.64 -1.37 -13.20
CA PHE A 275 3.02 -1.47 -13.72
C PHE A 275 4.07 -1.17 -12.67
N HIS A 276 3.74 -0.38 -11.67
CA HIS A 276 4.58 -0.19 -10.50
C HIS A 276 4.86 -1.49 -9.75
N ASN A 277 4.05 -2.54 -9.90
CA ASN A 277 4.29 -3.82 -9.23
C ASN A 277 5.70 -4.35 -9.48
N TRP A 278 6.25 -4.10 -10.68
CA TRP A 278 7.64 -4.38 -11.03
C TRP A 278 8.52 -3.13 -10.96
N THR A 279 8.12 -2.03 -11.57
CA THR A 279 8.92 -0.80 -11.66
C THR A 279 8.55 0.18 -10.54
N GLY A 280 8.97 -0.14 -9.34
CA GLY A 280 8.72 0.60 -8.10
C GLY A 280 8.67 -0.32 -6.89
N ASP A 281 7.94 -1.43 -6.99
CA ASP A 281 7.74 -2.36 -5.88
C ASP A 281 8.82 -3.44 -5.82
N ARG A 282 8.87 -4.34 -6.81
CA ARG A 282 9.87 -5.42 -6.86
C ARG A 282 11.26 -4.88 -7.13
N ILE A 283 11.38 -3.93 -8.03
CA ILE A 283 12.59 -3.16 -8.31
C ILE A 283 12.30 -1.75 -7.83
N THR A 284 12.70 -1.47 -6.60
CA THR A 284 12.41 -0.21 -5.91
C THR A 284 13.57 0.77 -5.97
N LEU A 285 13.32 2.01 -5.58
CA LEU A 285 14.33 3.06 -5.53
C LEU A 285 15.18 2.97 -4.25
N ARG A 286 16.41 3.45 -4.32
CA ARG A 286 17.32 3.48 -3.17
C ARG A 286 17.05 4.66 -2.23
N ASP A 287 16.72 5.81 -2.80
CA ASP A 287 16.44 7.05 -2.07
C ASP A 287 15.49 7.93 -2.87
N TRP A 288 14.91 8.95 -2.25
CA TRP A 288 13.88 9.79 -2.88
C TRP A 288 14.40 10.69 -4.01
N PHE A 289 15.72 10.91 -4.13
CA PHE A 289 16.31 11.59 -5.29
C PHE A 289 16.20 10.77 -6.57
N GLN A 290 15.96 9.46 -6.43
CA GLN A 290 15.80 8.51 -7.53
C GLN A 290 14.33 8.29 -7.95
N LEU A 291 13.40 9.13 -7.49
CA LEU A 291 11.95 9.00 -7.75
C LEU A 291 11.63 8.79 -9.24
N THR A 292 12.33 9.50 -10.12
CA THR A 292 12.16 9.37 -11.58
C THR A 292 12.43 7.95 -12.09
N LEU A 293 13.22 7.14 -11.40
CA LEU A 293 13.49 5.77 -11.84
C LEU A 293 12.26 4.87 -11.71
N LYS A 294 11.38 5.11 -10.74
CA LYS A 294 10.09 4.41 -10.69
C LYS A 294 9.04 5.13 -11.53
N GLU A 295 8.82 6.43 -11.32
CA GLU A 295 7.75 7.18 -11.98
C GLU A 295 7.97 7.31 -13.48
N GLY A 296 9.14 7.76 -13.91
CA GLY A 296 9.44 7.97 -15.34
C GLY A 296 9.35 6.68 -16.14
N LEU A 297 9.83 5.56 -15.60
CA LEU A 297 9.73 4.26 -16.26
C LEU A 297 8.29 3.75 -16.30
N THR A 298 7.54 3.94 -15.22
CA THR A 298 6.13 3.51 -15.15
C THR A 298 5.24 4.36 -16.04
N VAL A 299 5.44 5.69 -16.08
CA VAL A 299 4.76 6.59 -17.03
C VAL A 299 5.05 6.18 -18.48
N PHE A 300 6.29 5.82 -18.81
CA PHE A 300 6.61 5.32 -20.15
C PHE A 300 5.81 4.05 -20.47
N ARG A 301 5.75 3.09 -19.56
CA ARG A 301 5.01 1.83 -19.76
C ARG A 301 3.51 2.09 -19.88
N GLU A 302 2.96 2.98 -19.07
CA GLU A 302 1.57 3.41 -19.15
C GLU A 302 1.23 4.04 -20.50
N GLN A 303 2.09 4.92 -21.02
CA GLN A 303 1.90 5.55 -22.33
C GLN A 303 1.91 4.52 -23.46
N GLU A 304 2.80 3.55 -23.42
CA GLU A 304 2.85 2.45 -24.39
C GLU A 304 1.58 1.58 -24.28
N PHE A 305 1.14 1.26 -23.07
CA PHE A 305 -0.10 0.52 -22.82
C PHE A 305 -1.31 1.28 -23.36
N THR A 306 -1.48 2.54 -22.99
CA THR A 306 -2.60 3.37 -23.45
C THR A 306 -2.64 3.48 -24.97
N ALA A 307 -1.47 3.59 -25.63
CA ALA A 307 -1.39 3.60 -27.07
C ALA A 307 -1.78 2.25 -27.69
N ASP A 308 -1.32 1.13 -27.10
CA ASP A 308 -1.62 -0.21 -27.62
C ASP A 308 -3.09 -0.60 -27.39
N MET A 309 -3.77 0.00 -26.41
CA MET A 309 -5.22 -0.21 -26.16
C MET A 309 -6.12 0.57 -27.14
N GLN A 310 -5.57 1.45 -28.00
CA GLN A 310 -6.38 2.13 -28.99
C GLN A 310 -6.96 1.16 -30.03
N PRO A 311 -8.20 1.41 -30.51
CA PRO A 311 -8.92 0.46 -31.36
C PRO A 311 -8.29 0.26 -32.74
N ASP A 312 -7.50 1.21 -33.20
CA ASP A 312 -6.81 1.13 -34.49
C ASP A 312 -5.38 1.66 -34.43
N GLU A 313 -4.53 1.19 -35.34
CA GLU A 313 -3.11 1.57 -35.38
C GLU A 313 -2.88 3.04 -35.72
N SER A 314 -3.83 3.70 -36.39
CA SER A 314 -3.70 5.10 -36.77
C SER A 314 -3.90 6.06 -35.62
N SER A 315 -4.62 5.68 -34.57
CA SER A 315 -4.84 6.47 -33.36
C SER A 315 -3.72 6.35 -32.31
N ARG A 316 -2.88 5.31 -32.40
CA ARG A 316 -1.75 5.08 -31.46
C ARG A 316 -0.74 6.24 -31.38
N PRO A 317 -0.26 6.83 -32.51
CA PRO A 317 0.65 7.96 -32.44
C PRO A 317 0.01 9.20 -31.79
N VAL A 318 -1.27 9.42 -32.03
CA VAL A 318 -2.03 10.54 -31.44
C VAL A 318 -2.16 10.36 -29.93
N ALA A 319 -2.48 9.18 -29.46
CA ALA A 319 -2.54 8.86 -28.05
C ALA A 319 -1.21 9.13 -27.33
N ARG A 320 -0.07 8.73 -27.92
CA ARG A 320 1.26 9.02 -27.38
C ARG A 320 1.56 10.52 -27.30
N ILE A 321 1.17 11.32 -28.28
CA ILE A 321 1.36 12.76 -28.29
C ILE A 321 0.51 13.43 -27.20
N HIS A 322 -0.72 12.99 -27.02
CA HIS A 322 -1.64 13.55 -26.02
C HIS A 322 -1.26 13.18 -24.57
N ALA A 323 -0.61 12.06 -24.36
CA ALA A 323 -0.17 11.63 -23.03
C ALA A 323 1.01 12.45 -22.47
N VAL A 324 1.87 13.01 -23.34
CA VAL A 324 3.08 13.75 -22.96
C VAL A 324 2.82 15.10 -22.27
N PRO A 325 1.85 15.95 -22.66
CA PRO A 325 1.66 17.27 -22.06
C PRO A 325 0.81 17.31 -20.78
N ALA A 326 0.21 16.24 -20.38
CA ALA A 326 -0.78 16.22 -19.30
C ALA A 326 -0.20 15.95 -17.89
N ARG A 327 1.16 15.90 -17.74
CA ARG A 327 1.82 15.49 -16.48
C ARG A 327 3.04 16.30 -16.14
#